data_6bdeb1b921a8e88b1bfb5fe8abb2c9cc
#
_entry.id   6bdeb1b921a8e88b1bfb5fe8abb2c9cc
#
_cell.length_a   1.000
_cell.length_b   1.000
_cell.length_c   1.000
_cell.angle_alpha   90.00
_cell.angle_beta   90.00
_cell.angle_gamma   90.00
#
_symmetry.space_group_name_H-M   'P 1'
#
loop_
_entity.id
_entity.type
_entity.pdbx_description
1 polymer ?
#
loop_
_entity_poly.entity_id
_entity_poly.type
_entity_poly.pdbx_seq_one_letter_code
_entity_poly.pdbx_strand_id
1 'polypeptide(L)'
;MELRGRVALVTGGGRRLGRALAQALGERGMILAIHHHASSQGASQLRDSIIAAGGRAVCFAADLTDPAAAAELPRRVVAEFGRLDVLVNSAAVMHRRSFEDTTPAQWDEVLDLNLRSVFFCAQGAASALRAARGKMVNMADLSGLEPWPGFAAHSISKAGVVMLTKVLAHALAPEVTVNAIAPGAVLVPEEYDAEERDRLARSTPLRRLGSPADAVAALLYLLEGGDFVTGEVLVVDGGRLLR
;
A
#
# COMPACT_ATOMS: atom_id res chain seq x y z
N MET A 1 -14.01 -3.85 11.24
CA MET A 1 -14.42 -2.58 11.93
C MET A 1 -15.38 -1.80 11.05
N GLU A 2 -16.22 -0.93 11.62
CA GLU A 2 -16.98 0.05 10.84
C GLU A 2 -16.02 1.17 10.36
N LEU A 3 -16.12 1.55 9.08
CA LEU A 3 -15.16 2.50 8.47
C LEU A 3 -15.62 3.96 8.53
N ARG A 4 -16.94 4.21 8.51
CA ARG A 4 -17.50 5.57 8.45
C ARG A 4 -16.99 6.45 9.61
N GLY A 5 -16.49 7.64 9.26
CA GLY A 5 -15.95 8.61 10.22
C GLY A 5 -14.58 8.26 10.81
N ARG A 6 -13.99 7.14 10.44
CA ARG A 6 -12.63 6.77 10.83
C ARG A 6 -11.60 7.43 9.93
N VAL A 7 -10.39 7.62 10.44
CA VAL A 7 -9.28 8.28 9.72
C VAL A 7 -8.35 7.23 9.11
N ALA A 8 -8.11 7.32 7.80
CA ALA A 8 -7.14 6.50 7.10
C ALA A 8 -6.02 7.35 6.50
N LEU A 9 -4.77 6.93 6.71
CA LEU A 9 -3.60 7.41 5.98
C LEU A 9 -3.27 6.41 4.87
N VAL A 10 -3.22 6.89 3.61
CA VAL A 10 -2.77 6.10 2.47
C VAL A 10 -1.50 6.71 1.90
N THR A 11 -0.36 6.02 2.05
CA THR A 11 0.89 6.49 1.46
C THR A 11 0.89 6.23 -0.05
N GLY A 12 1.38 7.21 -0.84
CA GLY A 12 1.31 7.12 -2.30
C GLY A 12 -0.13 7.19 -2.86
N GLY A 13 -1.07 7.81 -2.11
CA GLY A 13 -2.50 7.89 -2.47
C GLY A 13 -2.85 8.76 -3.67
N GLY A 14 -1.87 9.47 -4.26
CA GLY A 14 -2.12 10.39 -5.39
C GLY A 14 -2.20 9.72 -6.77
N ARG A 15 -1.79 8.46 -6.93
CA ARG A 15 -1.72 7.79 -8.24
C ARG A 15 -1.91 6.29 -8.16
N ARG A 16 -2.19 5.70 -9.33
CA ARG A 16 -2.21 4.24 -9.56
C ARG A 16 -3.03 3.50 -8.49
N LEU A 17 -2.50 2.40 -7.95
CA LEU A 17 -3.21 1.57 -6.98
C LEU A 17 -3.52 2.32 -5.68
N GLY A 18 -2.56 3.10 -5.15
CA GLY A 18 -2.78 3.90 -3.93
C GLY A 18 -3.96 4.84 -4.05
N ARG A 19 -4.16 5.47 -5.23
CA ARG A 19 -5.34 6.32 -5.50
C ARG A 19 -6.64 5.50 -5.46
N ALA A 20 -6.67 4.32 -6.08
CA ALA A 20 -7.85 3.46 -6.07
C ALA A 20 -8.23 2.99 -4.64
N LEU A 21 -7.22 2.63 -3.84
CA LEU A 21 -7.41 2.25 -2.44
C LEU A 21 -7.95 3.44 -1.62
N ALA A 22 -7.34 4.63 -1.75
CA ALA A 22 -7.80 5.82 -1.04
C ALA A 22 -9.22 6.24 -1.46
N GLN A 23 -9.52 6.20 -2.76
CA GLN A 23 -10.86 6.50 -3.27
C GLN A 23 -11.91 5.56 -2.65
N ALA A 24 -11.67 4.27 -2.67
CA ALA A 24 -12.61 3.28 -2.12
C ALA A 24 -12.85 3.47 -0.60
N LEU A 25 -11.83 3.87 0.16
CA LEU A 25 -11.97 4.21 1.57
C LEU A 25 -12.81 5.49 1.77
N GLY A 26 -12.63 6.50 0.91
CA GLY A 26 -13.46 7.70 0.89
C GLY A 26 -14.93 7.40 0.60
N GLU A 27 -15.22 6.53 -0.38
CA GLU A 27 -16.56 6.05 -0.73
C GLU A 27 -17.24 5.28 0.43
N ARG A 28 -16.44 4.68 1.34
CA ARG A 28 -16.93 4.06 2.58
C ARG A 28 -17.11 5.06 3.73
N GLY A 29 -16.92 6.35 3.45
CA GLY A 29 -17.13 7.43 4.42
C GLY A 29 -15.98 7.61 5.41
N MET A 30 -14.77 7.10 5.11
CA MET A 30 -13.59 7.40 5.90
C MET A 30 -13.11 8.84 5.67
N ILE A 31 -12.48 9.42 6.67
CA ILE A 31 -11.72 10.67 6.56
C ILE A 31 -10.33 10.31 6.03
N LEU A 32 -9.90 10.94 4.92
CA LEU A 32 -8.68 10.56 4.22
C LEU A 32 -7.52 11.53 4.46
N ALA A 33 -6.39 10.97 4.90
CA ALA A 33 -5.07 11.56 4.76
C ALA A 33 -4.41 10.97 3.49
N ILE A 34 -4.33 11.75 2.43
CA ILE A 34 -3.79 11.33 1.13
C ILE A 34 -2.34 11.79 1.05
N HIS A 35 -1.41 10.86 1.27
CA HIS A 35 0.00 11.21 1.13
C HIS A 35 0.45 11.17 -0.33
N HIS A 36 1.28 12.14 -0.70
CA HIS A 36 2.00 12.22 -1.97
C HIS A 36 3.41 12.79 -1.79
N HIS A 37 4.31 12.47 -2.72
CA HIS A 37 5.58 13.16 -2.92
C HIS A 37 5.50 13.97 -4.23
N ALA A 38 5.71 13.34 -5.39
CA ALA A 38 5.68 14.01 -6.70
C ALA A 38 4.27 14.09 -7.34
N SER A 39 3.27 13.35 -6.86
CA SER A 39 1.93 13.26 -7.45
C SER A 39 0.90 14.20 -6.82
N SER A 40 1.28 15.45 -6.58
CA SER A 40 0.44 16.47 -5.92
C SER A 40 -0.88 16.73 -6.65
N GLN A 41 -0.86 16.84 -7.98
CA GLN A 41 -2.05 17.04 -8.79
C GLN A 41 -3.07 15.90 -8.62
N GLY A 42 -2.60 14.64 -8.72
CA GLY A 42 -3.49 13.48 -8.56
C GLY A 42 -4.07 13.37 -7.15
N ALA A 43 -3.28 13.70 -6.12
CA ALA A 43 -3.74 13.75 -4.74
C ALA A 43 -4.80 14.83 -4.53
N SER A 44 -4.57 16.04 -5.07
CA SER A 44 -5.54 17.15 -4.99
C SER A 44 -6.84 16.82 -5.72
N GLN A 45 -6.78 16.25 -6.92
CA GLN A 45 -7.98 15.82 -7.65
C GLN A 45 -8.79 14.78 -6.88
N LEU A 46 -8.13 13.81 -6.23
CA LEU A 46 -8.82 12.83 -5.42
C LEU A 46 -9.44 13.47 -4.17
N ARG A 47 -8.72 14.34 -3.46
CA ARG A 47 -9.24 15.11 -2.32
C ARG A 47 -10.52 15.85 -2.73
N ASP A 48 -10.46 16.59 -3.84
CA ASP A 48 -11.56 17.44 -4.29
C ASP A 48 -12.78 16.59 -4.69
N SER A 49 -12.58 15.42 -5.29
CA SER A 49 -13.67 14.48 -5.61
C SER A 49 -14.32 13.90 -4.34
N ILE A 50 -13.53 13.59 -3.30
CA ILE A 50 -14.07 13.11 -2.03
C ILE A 50 -14.87 14.20 -1.33
N ILE A 51 -14.39 15.45 -1.33
CA ILE A 51 -15.06 16.59 -0.72
C ILE A 51 -16.37 16.89 -1.48
N ALA A 52 -16.34 16.87 -2.82
CA ALA A 52 -17.54 17.05 -3.65
C ALA A 52 -18.62 15.98 -3.40
N ALA A 53 -18.21 14.77 -3.02
CA ALA A 53 -19.10 13.68 -2.61
C ALA A 53 -19.56 13.78 -1.12
N GLY A 54 -19.24 14.87 -0.42
CA GLY A 54 -19.62 15.10 0.98
C GLY A 54 -18.70 14.46 2.01
N GLY A 55 -17.55 13.89 1.57
CA GLY A 55 -16.53 13.32 2.45
C GLY A 55 -15.52 14.37 2.96
N ARG A 56 -14.52 13.91 3.70
CA ARG A 56 -13.43 14.73 4.21
C ARG A 56 -12.08 14.14 3.81
N ALA A 57 -11.20 14.94 3.21
CA ALA A 57 -9.85 14.53 2.85
C ALA A 57 -8.87 15.70 2.92
N VAL A 58 -7.61 15.41 3.31
CA VAL A 58 -6.49 16.35 3.32
C VAL A 58 -5.29 15.69 2.65
N CYS A 59 -4.54 16.48 1.85
CA CYS A 59 -3.31 16.03 1.23
C CYS A 59 -2.10 16.32 2.14
N PHE A 60 -1.19 15.36 2.23
CA PHE A 60 0.05 15.46 2.99
C PHE A 60 1.24 15.23 2.07
N ALA A 61 2.05 16.25 1.88
CA ALA A 61 3.31 16.13 1.15
C ALA A 61 4.41 15.66 2.10
N ALA A 62 5.18 14.65 1.68
CA ALA A 62 6.38 14.19 2.36
C ALA A 62 7.27 13.42 1.39
N ASP A 63 8.58 13.43 1.62
CA ASP A 63 9.51 12.48 1.02
C ASP A 63 9.72 11.33 2.02
N LEU A 64 9.18 10.16 1.70
CA LEU A 64 9.27 9.01 2.60
C LEU A 64 10.61 8.26 2.52
N THR A 65 11.51 8.64 1.62
CA THR A 65 12.90 8.13 1.63
C THR A 65 13.68 8.70 2.82
N ASP A 66 13.25 9.86 3.35
CA ASP A 66 13.72 10.37 4.64
C ASP A 66 12.99 9.66 5.80
N PRO A 67 13.71 8.89 6.64
CA PRO A 67 13.11 8.18 7.77
C PRO A 67 12.42 9.09 8.78
N ALA A 68 12.92 10.31 8.99
CA ALA A 68 12.33 11.28 9.91
C ALA A 68 10.97 11.76 9.36
N ALA A 69 10.90 12.10 8.07
CA ALA A 69 9.65 12.49 7.41
C ALA A 69 8.64 11.32 7.38
N ALA A 70 9.10 10.08 7.16
CA ALA A 70 8.26 8.89 7.20
C ALA A 70 7.65 8.66 8.61
N ALA A 71 8.42 8.81 9.68
CA ALA A 71 7.93 8.68 11.06
C ALA A 71 7.02 9.86 11.46
N GLU A 72 7.27 11.05 10.94
CA GLU A 72 6.50 12.26 11.27
C GLU A 72 5.14 12.32 10.53
N LEU A 73 5.03 11.74 9.34
CA LEU A 73 3.80 11.79 8.55
C LEU A 73 2.55 11.31 9.31
N PRO A 74 2.53 10.14 9.99
CA PRO A 74 1.38 9.71 10.77
C PRO A 74 1.06 10.65 11.94
N ARG A 75 2.07 11.26 12.57
CA ARG A 75 1.88 12.22 13.66
C ARG A 75 1.20 13.49 13.17
N ARG A 76 1.58 14.00 11.99
CA ARG A 76 0.91 15.12 11.32
C ARG A 76 -0.56 14.80 11.03
N VAL A 77 -0.87 13.57 10.64
CA VAL A 77 -2.26 13.13 10.44
C VAL A 77 -3.03 13.14 11.75
N VAL A 78 -2.42 12.67 12.85
CA VAL A 78 -3.04 12.71 14.18
C VAL A 78 -3.23 14.15 14.65
N ALA A 79 -2.27 15.03 14.39
CA ALA A 79 -2.41 16.46 14.74
C ALA A 79 -3.57 17.14 13.98
N GLU A 80 -3.81 16.76 12.70
CA GLU A 80 -4.90 17.31 11.88
C GLU A 80 -6.29 16.75 12.27
N PHE A 81 -6.38 15.43 12.55
CA PHE A 81 -7.68 14.76 12.70
C PHE A 81 -7.96 14.27 14.12
N GLY A 82 -7.01 14.35 15.04
CA GLY A 82 -7.12 13.89 16.42
C GLY A 82 -6.97 12.36 16.57
N ARG A 83 -6.88 11.60 15.48
CA ARG A 83 -6.80 10.12 15.48
C ARG A 83 -6.20 9.57 14.21
N LEU A 84 -5.80 8.30 14.23
CA LEU A 84 -5.48 7.49 13.07
C LEU A 84 -5.96 6.05 13.32
N ASP A 85 -6.88 5.57 12.49
CA ASP A 85 -7.50 4.25 12.62
C ASP A 85 -6.93 3.23 11.65
N VAL A 86 -6.56 3.69 10.45
CA VAL A 86 -6.05 2.82 9.39
C VAL A 86 -4.80 3.42 8.76
N LEU A 87 -3.75 2.61 8.63
CA LEU A 87 -2.58 2.93 7.84
C LEU A 87 -2.49 1.96 6.65
N VAL A 88 -2.48 2.49 5.43
CA VAL A 88 -2.22 1.74 4.20
C VAL A 88 -0.87 2.17 3.63
N ASN A 89 0.14 1.33 3.75
CA ASN A 89 1.46 1.55 3.19
C ASN A 89 1.48 1.11 1.72
N SER A 90 1.27 2.06 0.79
CA SER A 90 1.18 1.80 -0.65
C SER A 90 2.23 2.54 -1.50
N ALA A 91 2.98 3.47 -0.92
CA ALA A 91 4.07 4.14 -1.63
C ALA A 91 5.16 3.15 -2.03
N ALA A 92 5.51 3.10 -3.31
CA ALA A 92 6.57 2.25 -3.83
C ALA A 92 7.08 2.73 -5.19
N VAL A 93 8.31 2.31 -5.52
CA VAL A 93 8.90 2.37 -6.85
C VAL A 93 9.30 0.97 -7.30
N MET A 94 9.31 0.77 -8.61
CA MET A 94 9.75 -0.48 -9.24
C MET A 94 10.54 -0.14 -10.50
N HIS A 95 11.81 -0.48 -10.51
CA HIS A 95 12.69 -0.27 -11.65
C HIS A 95 13.17 -1.62 -12.19
N ARG A 96 13.03 -1.83 -13.49
CA ARG A 96 13.60 -3.00 -14.14
C ARG A 96 15.10 -2.76 -14.36
N ARG A 97 15.93 -3.62 -13.76
CA ARG A 97 17.40 -3.63 -13.89
C ARG A 97 17.91 -5.06 -13.85
N SER A 98 18.99 -5.34 -14.58
CA SER A 98 19.72 -6.60 -14.40
C SER A 98 20.40 -6.59 -13.01
N PHE A 99 20.72 -7.78 -12.54
CA PHE A 99 21.45 -7.91 -11.27
C PHE A 99 22.80 -7.19 -11.34
N GLU A 100 23.52 -7.39 -12.45
CA GLU A 100 24.85 -6.85 -12.68
C GLU A 100 24.89 -5.32 -12.80
N ASP A 101 23.80 -4.70 -13.33
CA ASP A 101 23.74 -3.28 -13.60
C ASP A 101 23.11 -2.46 -12.47
N THR A 102 22.69 -3.12 -11.39
CA THR A 102 22.08 -2.42 -10.24
C THR A 102 23.14 -1.68 -9.45
N THR A 103 23.09 -0.34 -9.48
CA THR A 103 24.00 0.50 -8.70
C THR A 103 23.56 0.64 -7.24
N PRO A 104 24.49 0.96 -6.29
CA PRO A 104 24.12 1.22 -4.89
C PRO A 104 23.02 2.28 -4.76
N ALA A 105 23.06 3.39 -5.50
CA ALA A 105 22.05 4.43 -5.43
C ALA A 105 20.65 3.93 -5.88
N GLN A 106 20.58 3.10 -6.93
CA GLN A 106 19.32 2.49 -7.37
C GLN A 106 18.78 1.47 -6.37
N TRP A 107 19.66 0.73 -5.72
CA TRP A 107 19.31 -0.15 -4.63
C TRP A 107 18.74 0.63 -3.46
N ASP A 108 19.44 1.67 -3.00
CA ASP A 108 19.02 2.51 -1.88
C ASP A 108 17.67 3.18 -2.14
N GLU A 109 17.46 3.77 -3.34
CA GLU A 109 16.18 4.36 -3.74
C GLU A 109 15.00 3.38 -3.53
N VAL A 110 15.17 2.13 -3.97
CA VAL A 110 14.11 1.11 -3.85
C VAL A 110 13.90 0.68 -2.41
N LEU A 111 14.98 0.38 -1.67
CA LEU A 111 14.87 -0.10 -0.29
C LEU A 111 14.38 1.00 0.65
N ASP A 112 14.80 2.23 0.45
CA ASP A 112 14.40 3.37 1.27
C ASP A 112 12.91 3.64 1.13
N LEU A 113 12.38 3.66 -0.10
CA LEU A 113 10.96 3.91 -0.29
C LEU A 113 10.10 2.68 -0.02
N ASN A 114 10.49 1.48 -0.48
CA ASN A 114 9.61 0.32 -0.43
C ASN A 114 9.61 -0.40 0.91
N LEU A 115 10.67 -0.29 1.70
CA LEU A 115 10.83 -1.03 2.96
C LEU A 115 11.11 -0.13 4.15
N ARG A 116 12.16 0.72 4.10
CA ARG A 116 12.51 1.62 5.21
C ARG A 116 11.36 2.55 5.55
N SER A 117 10.72 3.15 4.55
CA SER A 117 9.57 4.03 4.75
C SER A 117 8.40 3.33 5.45
N VAL A 118 8.11 2.08 5.07
CA VAL A 118 7.03 1.29 5.68
C VAL A 118 7.30 1.06 7.17
N PHE A 119 8.55 0.75 7.53
CA PHE A 119 8.95 0.58 8.93
C PHE A 119 8.73 1.87 9.74
N PHE A 120 9.24 3.01 9.26
CA PHE A 120 9.16 4.27 10.02
C PHE A 120 7.74 4.88 10.02
N CYS A 121 6.97 4.76 8.95
CA CYS A 121 5.54 5.09 8.97
C CYS A 121 4.79 4.24 10.00
N ALA A 122 5.05 2.92 10.03
CA ALA A 122 4.44 2.03 11.02
C ALA A 122 4.83 2.43 12.46
N GLN A 123 6.11 2.75 12.69
CA GLN A 123 6.60 3.19 14.00
C GLN A 123 5.93 4.51 14.43
N GLY A 124 5.85 5.49 13.52
CA GLY A 124 5.19 6.77 13.80
C GLY A 124 3.68 6.65 14.05
N ALA A 125 3.02 5.65 13.44
CA ALA A 125 1.60 5.39 13.58
C ALA A 125 1.23 4.53 14.81
N ALA A 126 2.19 3.78 15.37
CA ALA A 126 1.92 2.69 16.32
C ALA A 126 1.08 3.12 17.52
N SER A 127 1.39 4.25 18.17
CA SER A 127 0.66 4.73 19.34
C SER A 127 -0.80 5.07 19.01
N ALA A 128 -1.03 5.78 17.90
CA ALA A 128 -2.37 6.17 17.48
C ALA A 128 -3.21 4.96 17.05
N LEU A 129 -2.61 4.02 16.31
CA LEU A 129 -3.29 2.78 15.91
C LEU A 129 -3.68 1.93 17.14
N ARG A 130 -2.79 1.80 18.14
CA ARG A 130 -3.14 1.11 19.39
C ARG A 130 -4.31 1.80 20.12
N ALA A 131 -4.27 3.13 20.28
CA ALA A 131 -5.35 3.88 20.91
C ALA A 131 -6.69 3.72 20.18
N ALA A 132 -6.66 3.60 18.85
CA ALA A 132 -7.84 3.42 18.00
C ALA A 132 -8.31 1.96 17.89
N ARG A 133 -7.53 0.97 18.38
CA ARG A 133 -7.66 -0.45 18.03
C ARG A 133 -7.75 -0.61 16.51
N GLY A 134 -6.79 0.00 15.83
CA GLY A 134 -6.77 0.23 14.40
C GLY A 134 -6.24 -0.94 13.58
N LYS A 135 -6.06 -0.69 12.30
CA LYS A 135 -5.56 -1.69 11.34
C LYS A 135 -4.45 -1.13 10.45
N MET A 136 -3.51 -1.98 10.11
CA MET A 136 -2.45 -1.66 9.15
C MET A 136 -2.48 -2.64 7.99
N VAL A 137 -2.39 -2.13 6.77
CA VAL A 137 -2.28 -2.93 5.55
C VAL A 137 -1.08 -2.47 4.74
N ASN A 138 -0.15 -3.39 4.50
CA ASN A 138 1.05 -3.15 3.71
C ASN A 138 0.84 -3.68 2.29
N MET A 139 1.19 -2.89 1.28
CA MET A 139 1.19 -3.37 -0.10
C MET A 139 2.50 -4.11 -0.38
N ALA A 140 2.43 -5.43 -0.34
CA ALA A 140 3.47 -6.32 -0.83
C ALA A 140 3.39 -6.44 -2.38
N ASP A 141 3.89 -7.53 -2.92
CA ASP A 141 3.87 -7.86 -4.34
C ASP A 141 4.17 -9.35 -4.51
N LEU A 142 3.80 -9.96 -5.64
CA LEU A 142 4.17 -11.34 -5.93
C LEU A 142 5.68 -11.54 -5.94
N SER A 143 6.45 -10.52 -6.36
CA SER A 143 7.90 -10.57 -6.37
C SER A 143 8.53 -10.69 -4.98
N GLY A 144 7.78 -10.45 -3.92
CA GLY A 144 8.19 -10.75 -2.54
C GLY A 144 7.96 -12.21 -2.14
N LEU A 145 7.30 -13.01 -2.97
CA LEU A 145 6.95 -14.41 -2.75
C LEU A 145 7.58 -15.34 -3.80
N GLU A 146 7.86 -14.83 -4.99
CA GLU A 146 8.58 -15.53 -6.07
C GLU A 146 9.72 -14.65 -6.64
N PRO A 147 10.82 -15.22 -7.14
CA PRO A 147 11.95 -14.42 -7.62
C PRO A 147 11.66 -13.77 -8.97
N TRP A 148 11.89 -12.46 -9.08
CA TRP A 148 11.88 -11.72 -10.34
C TRP A 148 13.28 -11.19 -10.65
N PRO A 149 14.11 -11.92 -11.43
CA PRO A 149 15.53 -11.58 -11.62
C PRO A 149 15.76 -10.17 -12.19
N GLY A 150 14.88 -9.70 -13.08
CA GLY A 150 14.96 -8.34 -13.62
C GLY A 150 14.50 -7.23 -12.68
N PHE A 151 14.17 -7.55 -11.40
CA PHE A 151 13.65 -6.63 -10.38
C PHE A 151 14.21 -6.97 -8.99
N ALA A 152 15.50 -7.29 -8.92
CA ALA A 152 16.12 -7.84 -7.70
C ALA A 152 15.89 -6.97 -6.45
N ALA A 153 16.22 -5.68 -6.50
CA ALA A 153 16.01 -4.76 -5.37
C ALA A 153 14.52 -4.66 -4.98
N HIS A 154 13.63 -4.60 -5.97
CA HIS A 154 12.18 -4.58 -5.72
C HIS A 154 11.70 -5.86 -5.03
N SER A 155 12.09 -7.04 -5.54
CA SER A 155 11.73 -8.33 -4.96
C SER A 155 12.19 -8.45 -3.51
N ILE A 156 13.44 -8.09 -3.24
CA ILE A 156 14.02 -8.11 -1.89
C ILE A 156 13.27 -7.13 -0.97
N SER A 157 12.96 -5.92 -1.45
CA SER A 157 12.18 -4.95 -0.69
C SER A 157 10.79 -5.49 -0.31
N LYS A 158 10.12 -6.19 -1.24
CA LYS A 158 8.78 -6.75 -1.03
C LYS A 158 8.80 -8.01 -0.16
N ALA A 159 9.83 -8.84 -0.25
CA ALA A 159 10.07 -9.91 0.72
C ALA A 159 10.31 -9.34 2.13
N GLY A 160 11.04 -8.23 2.25
CA GLY A 160 11.18 -7.47 3.48
C GLY A 160 9.85 -6.99 4.04
N VAL A 161 8.94 -6.45 3.19
CA VAL A 161 7.58 -6.03 3.61
C VAL A 161 6.75 -7.21 4.10
N VAL A 162 6.86 -8.39 3.47
CA VAL A 162 6.19 -9.62 3.93
C VAL A 162 6.65 -9.98 5.35
N MET A 163 7.96 -10.01 5.60
CA MET A 163 8.49 -10.31 6.92
C MET A 163 8.15 -9.19 7.93
N LEU A 164 8.28 -7.92 7.53
CA LEU A 164 7.93 -6.77 8.37
C LEU A 164 6.47 -6.82 8.82
N THR A 165 5.54 -7.23 7.94
CA THR A 165 4.12 -7.41 8.27
C THR A 165 3.94 -8.40 9.43
N LYS A 166 4.63 -9.54 9.39
CA LYS A 166 4.60 -10.56 10.47
C LYS A 166 5.18 -10.04 11.78
N VAL A 167 6.32 -9.35 11.71
CA VAL A 167 6.96 -8.73 12.89
C VAL A 167 6.03 -7.69 13.52
N LEU A 168 5.43 -6.81 12.71
CA LEU A 168 4.52 -5.77 13.20
C LEU A 168 3.22 -6.35 13.74
N ALA A 169 2.69 -7.40 13.12
CA ALA A 169 1.50 -8.11 13.62
C ALA A 169 1.72 -8.63 15.05
N HIS A 170 2.89 -9.22 15.31
CA HIS A 170 3.25 -9.68 16.65
C HIS A 170 3.51 -8.53 17.62
N ALA A 171 4.23 -7.48 17.17
CA ALA A 171 4.64 -6.35 18.02
C ALA A 171 3.48 -5.43 18.41
N LEU A 172 2.43 -5.35 17.58
CA LEU A 172 1.28 -4.44 17.78
C LEU A 172 0.02 -5.16 18.30
N ALA A 173 0.06 -6.48 18.42
CA ALA A 173 -1.00 -7.24 19.06
C ALA A 173 -1.06 -6.92 20.58
N PRO A 174 -2.24 -7.03 21.23
CA PRO A 174 -3.52 -7.43 20.65
C PRO A 174 -4.35 -6.26 20.07
N GLU A 175 -3.86 -5.02 20.11
CA GLU A 175 -4.66 -3.83 19.80
C GLU A 175 -4.80 -3.61 18.29
N VAL A 176 -3.78 -3.98 17.48
CA VAL A 176 -3.71 -3.66 16.06
C VAL A 176 -3.55 -4.93 15.24
N THR A 177 -4.39 -5.12 14.22
CA THR A 177 -4.11 -6.13 13.19
C THR A 177 -3.23 -5.53 12.09
N VAL A 178 -2.23 -6.30 11.66
CA VAL A 178 -1.31 -5.92 10.58
C VAL A 178 -1.26 -7.01 9.54
N ASN A 179 -1.66 -6.71 8.31
CA ASN A 179 -1.68 -7.66 7.20
C ASN A 179 -1.03 -7.04 5.97
N ALA A 180 -0.76 -7.86 4.97
CA ALA A 180 -0.33 -7.40 3.66
C ALA A 180 -1.28 -7.89 2.56
N ILE A 181 -1.28 -7.15 1.45
CA ILE A 181 -1.87 -7.59 0.18
C ILE A 181 -0.72 -7.74 -0.82
N ALA A 182 -0.66 -8.88 -1.49
CA ALA A 182 0.27 -9.14 -2.58
C ALA A 182 -0.51 -9.22 -3.90
N PRO A 183 -0.68 -8.09 -4.61
CA PRO A 183 -1.39 -8.09 -5.88
C PRO A 183 -0.54 -8.70 -6.99
N GLY A 184 -1.20 -9.39 -7.91
CA GLY A 184 -0.65 -9.78 -9.19
C GLY A 184 -0.76 -8.65 -10.22
N ALA A 185 -1.02 -8.98 -11.47
CA ALA A 185 -1.15 -8.04 -12.57
C ALA A 185 -2.48 -7.24 -12.51
N VAL A 186 -2.66 -6.43 -11.45
CA VAL A 186 -3.84 -5.57 -11.25
C VAL A 186 -3.70 -4.19 -11.91
N LEU A 187 -2.47 -3.77 -12.19
CA LEU A 187 -2.12 -2.56 -12.94
C LEU A 187 -0.88 -2.84 -13.78
N VAL A 188 -1.11 -3.21 -15.03
CA VAL A 188 -0.01 -3.41 -15.98
C VAL A 188 0.54 -2.06 -16.46
N PRO A 189 1.81 -2.00 -16.90
CA PRO A 189 2.37 -0.82 -17.55
C PRO A 189 1.50 -0.35 -18.73
N GLU A 190 1.43 0.97 -18.92
CA GLU A 190 0.65 1.56 -20.03
C GLU A 190 1.25 1.21 -21.39
N GLU A 191 2.57 0.99 -21.43
CA GLU A 191 3.35 0.64 -22.60
C GLU A 191 3.06 -0.78 -23.12
N TYR A 192 2.42 -1.65 -22.31
CA TYR A 192 2.08 -3.01 -22.73
C TYR A 192 1.02 -2.97 -23.83
N ASP A 193 1.34 -3.53 -24.96
CA ASP A 193 0.40 -3.69 -26.08
C ASP A 193 -0.68 -4.76 -25.78
N ALA A 194 -1.60 -4.93 -26.74
CA ALA A 194 -2.71 -5.88 -26.59
C ALA A 194 -2.22 -7.33 -26.51
N GLU A 195 -1.14 -7.68 -27.23
CA GLU A 195 -0.59 -9.03 -27.23
C GLU A 195 0.10 -9.37 -25.91
N GLU A 196 0.87 -8.42 -25.36
CA GLU A 196 1.50 -8.56 -24.05
C GLU A 196 0.46 -8.71 -22.94
N ARG A 197 -0.60 -7.88 -22.97
CA ARG A 197 -1.73 -7.95 -22.03
C ARG A 197 -2.45 -9.30 -22.12
N ASP A 198 -2.72 -9.78 -23.31
CA ASP A 198 -3.39 -11.06 -23.55
C ASP A 198 -2.50 -12.25 -23.14
N ARG A 199 -1.19 -12.19 -23.43
CA ARG A 199 -0.22 -13.18 -22.96
C ARG A 199 -0.19 -13.25 -21.44
N LEU A 200 -0.18 -12.09 -20.77
CA LEU A 200 -0.17 -12.01 -19.32
C LEU A 200 -1.50 -12.55 -18.73
N ALA A 201 -2.65 -12.22 -19.33
CA ALA A 201 -3.95 -12.75 -18.93
C ALA A 201 -4.02 -14.28 -19.09
N ARG A 202 -3.58 -14.83 -20.25
CA ARG A 202 -3.49 -16.28 -20.47
C ARG A 202 -2.54 -16.98 -19.51
N SER A 203 -1.54 -16.24 -19.04
CA SER A 203 -0.60 -16.73 -18.05
C SER A 203 -1.21 -16.85 -16.65
N THR A 204 -2.38 -16.31 -16.37
CA THR A 204 -3.08 -16.38 -15.09
C THR A 204 -4.11 -17.51 -15.12
N PRO A 205 -4.21 -18.39 -14.12
CA PRO A 205 -5.23 -19.45 -14.07
C PRO A 205 -6.66 -18.97 -14.30
N LEU A 206 -7.04 -17.80 -13.74
CA LEU A 206 -8.36 -17.20 -14.00
C LEU A 206 -8.50 -16.58 -15.40
N ARG A 207 -7.48 -16.67 -16.27
CA ARG A 207 -7.51 -16.23 -17.68
C ARG A 207 -7.92 -14.77 -17.89
N ARG A 208 -7.65 -13.92 -16.92
CA ARG A 208 -7.84 -12.46 -17.00
C ARG A 208 -6.72 -11.73 -16.28
N LEU A 209 -6.54 -10.47 -16.63
CA LEU A 209 -5.82 -9.54 -15.78
C LEU A 209 -6.68 -9.21 -14.55
N GLY A 210 -6.03 -8.92 -13.45
CA GLY A 210 -6.67 -8.26 -12.33
C GLY A 210 -6.98 -6.78 -12.66
N SER A 211 -7.62 -6.12 -11.70
CA SER A 211 -7.91 -4.70 -11.74
C SER A 211 -7.64 -4.08 -10.35
N PRO A 212 -7.55 -2.77 -10.23
CA PRO A 212 -7.48 -2.13 -8.91
C PRO A 212 -8.64 -2.54 -8.00
N ALA A 213 -9.83 -2.84 -8.55
CA ALA A 213 -10.99 -3.29 -7.78
C ALA A 213 -10.75 -4.63 -7.06
N ASP A 214 -9.96 -5.54 -7.64
CA ASP A 214 -9.62 -6.81 -6.99
C ASP A 214 -8.76 -6.56 -5.72
N ALA A 215 -7.80 -5.64 -5.76
CA ALA A 215 -7.00 -5.26 -4.59
C ALA A 215 -7.82 -4.43 -3.57
N VAL A 216 -8.73 -3.58 -4.04
CA VAL A 216 -9.68 -2.85 -3.18
C VAL A 216 -10.57 -3.81 -2.41
N ALA A 217 -11.11 -4.85 -3.06
CA ALA A 217 -11.94 -5.86 -2.38
C ALA A 217 -11.17 -6.57 -1.26
N ALA A 218 -9.90 -6.90 -1.50
CA ALA A 218 -9.02 -7.47 -0.48
C ALA A 218 -8.77 -6.50 0.69
N LEU A 219 -8.52 -5.22 0.40
CA LEU A 219 -8.36 -4.18 1.42
C LEU A 219 -9.62 -4.09 2.29
N LEU A 220 -10.79 -3.96 1.67
CA LEU A 220 -12.06 -3.85 2.39
C LEU A 220 -12.34 -5.09 3.25
N TYR A 221 -12.05 -6.31 2.74
CA TYR A 221 -12.15 -7.53 3.55
C TYR A 221 -11.28 -7.45 4.81
N LEU A 222 -10.01 -7.06 4.69
CA LEU A 222 -9.11 -6.94 5.85
C LEU A 222 -9.58 -5.87 6.84
N LEU A 223 -10.20 -4.80 6.36
CA LEU A 223 -10.65 -3.70 7.22
C LEU A 223 -12.03 -3.96 7.85
N GLU A 224 -13.01 -4.46 7.07
CA GLU A 224 -14.40 -4.64 7.52
C GLU A 224 -14.65 -6.00 8.18
N GLY A 225 -14.07 -7.09 7.64
CA GLY A 225 -14.36 -8.46 8.04
C GLY A 225 -13.21 -9.24 8.67
N GLY A 226 -11.96 -8.77 8.51
CA GLY A 226 -10.77 -9.51 8.94
C GLY A 226 -10.33 -9.24 10.38
N ASP A 227 -11.23 -9.20 11.35
CA ASP A 227 -10.88 -8.86 12.74
C ASP A 227 -10.05 -9.95 13.47
N PHE A 228 -10.06 -11.19 12.98
CA PHE A 228 -9.24 -12.29 13.50
C PHE A 228 -8.10 -12.69 12.54
N VAL A 229 -7.76 -11.79 11.59
CA VAL A 229 -6.67 -11.99 10.64
C VAL A 229 -5.55 -11.01 10.96
N THR A 230 -4.36 -11.50 11.30
CA THR A 230 -3.16 -10.70 11.52
C THR A 230 -1.90 -11.46 11.14
N GLY A 231 -0.91 -10.78 10.58
CA GLY A 231 0.32 -11.37 10.08
C GLY A 231 0.19 -12.06 8.73
N GLU A 232 -0.97 -11.96 8.07
CA GLU A 232 -1.27 -12.66 6.82
C GLU A 232 -0.84 -11.83 5.59
N VAL A 233 -0.50 -12.53 4.51
CA VAL A 233 -0.26 -11.96 3.19
C VAL A 233 -1.36 -12.47 2.25
N LEU A 234 -2.37 -11.64 2.03
CA LEU A 234 -3.47 -11.97 1.14
C LEU A 234 -3.03 -11.80 -0.33
N VAL A 235 -2.84 -12.92 -1.00
CA VAL A 235 -2.46 -12.95 -2.42
C VAL A 235 -3.69 -12.71 -3.30
N VAL A 236 -3.59 -11.73 -4.22
CA VAL A 236 -4.68 -11.32 -5.13
C VAL A 236 -4.13 -11.33 -6.57
N ASP A 237 -3.96 -12.52 -7.13
CA ASP A 237 -3.18 -12.74 -8.35
C ASP A 237 -3.87 -13.59 -9.43
N GLY A 238 -5.10 -14.01 -9.20
CA GLY A 238 -5.83 -14.90 -10.10
C GLY A 238 -5.22 -16.31 -10.19
N GLY A 239 -4.44 -16.71 -9.18
CA GLY A 239 -3.78 -18.02 -9.08
C GLY A 239 -2.40 -18.07 -9.71
N ARG A 240 -1.79 -16.94 -10.05
CA ARG A 240 -0.50 -16.90 -10.76
C ARG A 240 0.64 -17.59 -10.01
N LEU A 241 0.68 -17.51 -8.68
CA LEU A 241 1.68 -18.18 -7.84
C LEU A 241 1.53 -19.72 -7.78
N LEU A 242 0.45 -20.29 -8.32
CA LEU A 242 0.22 -21.75 -8.31
C LEU A 242 0.94 -22.50 -9.43
N ARG A 243 1.81 -21.84 -10.16
CA ARG A 243 2.51 -22.42 -11.33
C ARG A 243 3.88 -22.91 -10.98
#